data_3c5c337223128d1cbdae214556fc4844
#
_entry.id   3c5c337223128d1cbdae214556fc4844
#
_cell.length_a   1.000
_cell.length_b   1.000
_cell.length_c   1.000
_cell.angle_alpha   90.00
_cell.angle_beta   90.00
_cell.angle_gamma   90.00
#
_symmetry.space_group_name_H-M   'P 1'
#
loop_
_entity.id
_entity.type
_entity.pdbx_description
1 polymer ?
#
loop_
_entity_poly.entity_id
_entity_poly.type
_entity_poly.pdbx_seq_one_letter_code
_entity_poly.pdbx_strand_id
1 'polypeptide(L)'
;NVLANIARFHPSDPELAQALKNLSARKTLSEGGYETLANGEGSYRDILKDKDEAVALEQQNRQVKSEDVAERLIGEYEERLKAEPKNLKLVRSLAELYTQKKQFDRALGYYDQIKASEGGSDPSLERAIAETVVRKLDHEIAQLDAQAPAHAEKAARLEAEKQAYQLAECHKRLERFSNDLQIRFEMGQLYFQAGKITEAIREFQKAQANPHKRSQALYYLGQCFTRRGILDLA
;
A
#
# COMPACT_ATOMS: atom_id res chain seq x y z
N ASN A 1 12.23 -48.50 -14.76
CA ASN A 1 13.51 -47.80 -14.85
C ASN A 1 14.63 -48.84 -15.01
N VAL A 2 14.93 -49.22 -16.28
CA VAL A 2 15.86 -50.34 -16.61
C VAL A 2 17.26 -50.08 -15.99
N LEU A 3 17.77 -48.86 -16.09
CA LEU A 3 19.07 -48.49 -15.54
C LEU A 3 19.16 -48.58 -14.02
N ALA A 4 18.09 -48.25 -13.30
CA ALA A 4 18.04 -48.40 -11.86
C ALA A 4 18.06 -49.88 -11.41
N ASN A 5 17.49 -50.76 -12.22
CA ASN A 5 17.57 -52.22 -11.96
C ASN A 5 18.98 -52.79 -12.25
N ILE A 6 19.62 -52.35 -13.33
CA ILE A 6 20.98 -52.77 -13.69
C ILE A 6 21.97 -52.29 -12.62
N ALA A 7 21.82 -51.08 -12.10
CA ALA A 7 22.69 -50.55 -11.03
C ALA A 7 22.59 -51.32 -9.70
N ARG A 8 21.47 -52.02 -9.45
CA ARG A 8 21.38 -52.92 -8.28
C ARG A 8 22.25 -54.18 -8.38
N PHE A 9 22.52 -54.61 -9.61
CA PHE A 9 23.38 -55.79 -9.85
C PHE A 9 24.86 -55.41 -9.98
N HIS A 10 25.16 -54.12 -10.28
CA HIS A 10 26.54 -53.61 -10.42
C HIS A 10 26.75 -52.33 -9.63
N PRO A 11 26.72 -52.39 -8.28
CA PRO A 11 26.75 -51.20 -7.42
C PRO A 11 28.09 -50.45 -7.44
N SER A 12 29.15 -51.06 -7.91
CA SER A 12 30.50 -50.49 -7.92
C SER A 12 30.93 -49.93 -9.30
N ASP A 13 30.02 -49.89 -10.26
CA ASP A 13 30.32 -49.36 -11.61
C ASP A 13 30.14 -47.83 -11.65
N PRO A 14 31.25 -47.03 -11.79
CA PRO A 14 31.21 -45.62 -11.76
C PRO A 14 30.49 -45.01 -12.97
N GLU A 15 30.54 -45.65 -14.14
CA GLU A 15 29.88 -45.16 -15.35
C GLU A 15 28.38 -45.29 -15.24
N LEU A 16 27.91 -46.38 -14.66
CA LEU A 16 26.49 -46.62 -14.42
C LEU A 16 25.91 -45.67 -13.36
N ALA A 17 26.67 -45.36 -12.31
CA ALA A 17 26.33 -44.39 -11.30
C ALA A 17 26.22 -42.96 -11.91
N GLN A 18 27.16 -42.60 -12.78
CA GLN A 18 27.14 -41.34 -13.45
C GLN A 18 25.97 -41.22 -14.46
N ALA A 19 25.67 -42.28 -15.20
CA ALA A 19 24.53 -42.34 -16.10
C ALA A 19 23.19 -42.19 -15.38
N LEU A 20 23.03 -42.83 -14.22
CA LEU A 20 21.85 -42.69 -13.36
C LEU A 20 21.70 -41.26 -12.83
N LYS A 21 22.79 -40.63 -12.41
CA LYS A 21 22.82 -39.27 -11.92
C LYS A 21 22.41 -38.27 -13.02
N ASN A 22 22.93 -38.45 -14.25
CA ASN A 22 22.60 -37.64 -15.41
C ASN A 22 21.15 -37.85 -15.84
N LEU A 23 20.62 -39.06 -15.80
CA LEU A 23 19.20 -39.32 -16.11
C LEU A 23 18.26 -38.78 -15.05
N SER A 24 18.64 -38.87 -13.78
CA SER A 24 17.85 -38.25 -12.70
C SER A 24 17.82 -36.72 -12.84
N ALA A 25 18.94 -36.08 -13.14
CA ALA A 25 19.03 -34.65 -13.39
C ALA A 25 18.18 -34.25 -14.59
N ARG A 26 18.28 -34.97 -15.73
CA ARG A 26 17.43 -34.74 -16.89
C ARG A 26 15.94 -34.89 -16.61
N LYS A 27 15.58 -35.94 -15.84
CA LYS A 27 14.18 -36.15 -15.43
C LYS A 27 13.65 -34.99 -14.59
N THR A 28 14.45 -34.54 -13.62
CA THR A 28 14.09 -33.38 -12.77
C THR A 28 13.95 -32.09 -13.60
N LEU A 29 14.83 -31.87 -14.58
CA LEU A 29 14.76 -30.73 -15.50
C LEU A 29 13.51 -30.79 -16.39
N SER A 30 13.17 -31.96 -16.92
CA SER A 30 12.01 -32.17 -17.79
C SER A 30 10.69 -32.08 -17.01
N GLU A 31 10.57 -32.77 -15.86
CA GLU A 31 9.39 -32.74 -15.00
C GLU A 31 9.19 -31.38 -14.31
N GLY A 32 10.27 -30.63 -14.10
CA GLY A 32 10.25 -29.27 -13.51
C GLY A 32 9.98 -28.15 -14.52
N GLY A 33 9.82 -28.45 -15.83
CA GLY A 33 9.59 -27.43 -16.85
C GLY A 33 10.82 -26.56 -17.19
N TYR A 34 12.02 -26.98 -16.77
CA TYR A 34 13.27 -26.22 -16.99
C TYR A 34 13.83 -26.34 -18.44
N GLU A 35 13.25 -27.21 -19.28
CA GLU A 35 13.69 -27.36 -20.68
C GLU A 35 13.43 -26.09 -21.51
N THR A 36 12.34 -25.38 -21.25
CA THR A 36 12.03 -24.10 -21.91
C THR A 36 13.01 -22.99 -21.55
N LEU A 37 13.56 -23.01 -20.33
CA LEU A 37 14.62 -22.08 -19.91
C LEU A 37 15.98 -22.40 -20.54
N ALA A 38 16.30 -23.66 -20.70
CA ALA A 38 17.58 -24.09 -21.32
C ALA A 38 17.65 -23.70 -22.81
N ASN A 39 16.50 -23.56 -23.47
CA ASN A 39 16.38 -23.14 -24.87
C ASN A 39 16.23 -21.63 -25.04
N GLY A 40 16.27 -20.82 -23.94
CA GLY A 40 16.13 -19.37 -24.01
C GLY A 40 14.70 -18.86 -24.22
N GLU A 41 13.72 -19.74 -24.22
CA GLU A 41 12.30 -19.43 -24.37
C GLU A 41 11.57 -19.62 -23.05
N GLY A 42 11.37 -18.55 -22.28
CA GLY A 42 10.60 -18.58 -21.04
C GLY A 42 11.27 -17.87 -19.87
N SER A 43 10.49 -17.54 -18.87
CA SER A 43 10.95 -16.95 -17.61
C SER A 43 10.87 -18.01 -16.50
N TYR A 44 11.76 -17.92 -15.51
CA TYR A 44 11.69 -18.74 -14.27
C TYR A 44 10.28 -18.68 -13.62
N ARG A 45 9.57 -17.57 -13.82
CA ARG A 45 8.17 -17.39 -13.42
C ARG A 45 7.19 -18.36 -14.12
N ASP A 46 7.52 -18.87 -15.28
CA ASP A 46 6.63 -19.75 -16.06
C ASP A 46 6.68 -21.21 -15.58
N ILE A 47 7.68 -21.54 -14.77
CA ILE A 47 7.89 -22.88 -14.18
C ILE A 47 7.12 -23.06 -12.88
N LEU A 48 6.75 -21.97 -12.21
CA LEU A 48 5.93 -22.05 -10.99
C LEU A 48 4.53 -22.56 -11.37
N LYS A 49 4.20 -23.77 -10.93
CA LYS A 49 2.90 -24.45 -11.19
C LYS A 49 1.72 -23.66 -10.68
N ASP A 50 1.92 -22.78 -9.73
CA ASP A 50 0.92 -21.87 -9.19
C ASP A 50 1.58 -20.51 -8.88
N LYS A 51 1.55 -19.62 -9.89
CA LYS A 51 2.17 -18.29 -9.78
C LYS A 51 1.52 -17.44 -8.70
N ASP A 52 0.21 -17.55 -8.59
CA ASP A 52 -0.57 -16.72 -7.67
C ASP A 52 -0.34 -17.18 -6.22
N GLU A 53 -0.23 -18.49 -5.98
CA GLU A 53 0.07 -19.03 -4.66
C GLU A 53 1.52 -18.73 -4.23
N ALA A 54 2.49 -18.81 -5.13
CA ALA A 54 3.87 -18.47 -4.83
C ALA A 54 4.06 -16.98 -4.52
N VAL A 55 3.37 -16.09 -5.25
CA VAL A 55 3.36 -14.65 -5.00
C VAL A 55 2.66 -14.35 -3.68
N ALA A 56 1.54 -14.99 -3.40
CA ALA A 56 0.79 -14.83 -2.15
C ALA A 56 1.64 -15.29 -0.94
N LEU A 57 2.31 -16.44 -1.04
CA LEU A 57 3.21 -16.96 -0.01
C LEU A 57 4.43 -16.04 0.22
N GLU A 58 5.01 -15.50 -0.84
CA GLU A 58 6.12 -14.56 -0.72
C GLU A 58 5.68 -13.25 -0.07
N GLN A 59 4.52 -12.73 -0.45
CA GLN A 59 3.93 -11.53 0.17
C GLN A 59 3.60 -11.78 1.64
N GLN A 60 3.02 -12.93 1.97
CA GLN A 60 2.73 -13.32 3.35
C GLN A 60 4.00 -13.45 4.19
N ASN A 61 5.05 -14.08 3.68
CA ASN A 61 6.35 -14.17 4.35
C ASN A 61 7.02 -12.81 4.57
N ARG A 62 6.90 -11.89 3.61
CA ARG A 62 7.39 -10.51 3.77
C ARG A 62 6.60 -9.75 4.82
N GLN A 63 5.27 -9.93 4.87
CA GLN A 63 4.40 -9.31 5.86
C GLN A 63 4.72 -9.81 7.27
N VAL A 64 4.81 -11.12 7.48
CA VAL A 64 5.15 -11.73 8.77
C VAL A 64 6.52 -11.22 9.26
N LYS A 65 7.55 -11.22 8.39
CA LYS A 65 8.87 -10.70 8.78
C LYS A 65 8.85 -9.20 9.13
N SER A 66 8.02 -8.41 8.45
CA SER A 66 7.90 -6.99 8.75
C SER A 66 7.13 -6.73 10.05
N GLU A 67 6.14 -7.56 10.37
CA GLU A 67 5.38 -7.49 11.62
C GLU A 67 6.24 -7.86 12.83
N ASP A 68 7.03 -8.94 12.74
CA ASP A 68 7.97 -9.35 13.80
C ASP A 68 9.04 -8.28 14.07
N VAL A 69 9.57 -7.66 13.01
CA VAL A 69 10.54 -6.57 13.13
C VAL A 69 9.89 -5.33 13.76
N ALA A 70 8.69 -4.97 13.35
CA ALA A 70 7.97 -3.84 13.92
C ALA A 70 7.67 -4.06 15.41
N GLU A 71 7.29 -5.28 15.79
CA GLU A 71 7.00 -5.64 17.18
C GLU A 71 8.22 -5.52 18.09
N ARG A 72 9.35 -6.03 17.62
CA ARG A 72 10.62 -5.89 18.34
C ARG A 72 11.04 -4.43 18.48
N LEU A 73 10.94 -3.64 17.40
CA LEU A 73 11.27 -2.21 17.44
C LEU A 73 10.35 -1.41 18.37
N ILE A 74 9.07 -1.74 18.41
CA ILE A 74 8.13 -1.13 19.37
C ILE A 74 8.60 -1.40 20.79
N GLY A 75 8.91 -2.65 21.14
CA GLY A 75 9.40 -2.99 22.47
C GLY A 75 10.68 -2.24 22.84
N GLU A 76 11.67 -2.20 21.93
CA GLU A 76 12.91 -1.44 22.13
C GLU A 76 12.66 0.06 22.33
N TYR A 77 11.78 0.66 21.55
CA TYR A 77 11.49 2.10 21.61
C TYR A 77 10.65 2.45 22.84
N GLU A 78 9.73 1.60 23.26
CA GLU A 78 8.98 1.79 24.51
C GLU A 78 9.89 1.75 25.74
N GLU A 79 10.84 0.81 25.80
CA GLU A 79 11.82 0.75 26.88
C GLU A 79 12.73 2.00 26.89
N ARG A 80 13.19 2.44 25.71
CA ARG A 80 13.96 3.67 25.61
C ARG A 80 13.15 4.90 25.98
N LEU A 81 11.87 4.95 25.65
CA LEU A 81 11.00 6.06 25.99
C LEU A 81 10.78 6.18 27.49
N LYS A 82 10.82 5.06 28.26
CA LYS A 82 10.79 5.09 29.72
C LYS A 82 12.02 5.81 30.31
N ALA A 83 13.19 5.63 29.66
CA ALA A 83 14.42 6.32 30.06
C ALA A 83 14.44 7.78 29.59
N GLU A 84 13.87 8.06 28.44
CA GLU A 84 13.86 9.38 27.78
C GLU A 84 12.43 9.85 27.45
N PRO A 85 11.59 10.19 28.44
CA PRO A 85 10.16 10.47 28.22
C PRO A 85 9.87 11.69 27.34
N LYS A 86 10.84 12.59 27.18
CA LYS A 86 10.73 13.80 26.34
C LYS A 86 11.31 13.66 24.93
N ASN A 87 11.74 12.46 24.55
CA ASN A 87 12.34 12.24 23.23
C ASN A 87 11.25 12.12 22.16
N LEU A 88 10.88 13.27 21.58
CA LEU A 88 9.82 13.36 20.56
C LEU A 88 10.10 12.54 19.28
N LYS A 89 11.39 12.29 18.98
CA LYS A 89 11.75 11.43 17.85
C LYS A 89 11.33 9.97 18.09
N LEU A 90 11.54 9.46 19.32
CA LEU A 90 11.08 8.12 19.70
C LEU A 90 9.56 8.03 19.68
N VAL A 91 8.87 9.05 20.22
CA VAL A 91 7.40 9.12 20.21
C VAL A 91 6.88 9.08 18.78
N ARG A 92 7.49 9.82 17.85
CA ARG A 92 7.10 9.82 16.44
C ARG A 92 7.34 8.46 15.78
N SER A 93 8.51 7.86 16.01
CA SER A 93 8.81 6.52 15.47
C SER A 93 7.83 5.45 15.99
N LEU A 94 7.42 5.53 17.26
CA LEU A 94 6.40 4.65 17.81
C LEU A 94 5.05 4.86 17.14
N ALA A 95 4.62 6.12 16.93
CA ALA A 95 3.38 6.41 16.23
C ALA A 95 3.37 5.83 14.81
N GLU A 96 4.47 5.95 14.07
CA GLU A 96 4.62 5.38 12.73
C GLU A 96 4.57 3.84 12.74
N LEU A 97 5.25 3.18 13.68
CA LEU A 97 5.23 1.72 13.85
C LEU A 97 3.83 1.21 14.22
N TYR A 98 3.13 1.90 15.13
CA TYR A 98 1.76 1.55 15.49
C TYR A 98 0.78 1.75 14.32
N THR A 99 1.01 2.77 13.47
CA THR A 99 0.25 2.95 12.23
C THR A 99 0.46 1.78 11.27
N GLN A 100 1.70 1.29 11.13
CA GLN A 100 2.01 0.10 10.32
C GLN A 100 1.33 -1.16 10.85
N LYS A 101 1.30 -1.34 12.18
CA LYS A 101 0.59 -2.44 12.85
C LYS A 101 -0.94 -2.28 12.86
N LYS A 102 -1.49 -1.26 12.23
CA LYS A 102 -2.93 -0.95 12.22
C LYS A 102 -3.52 -0.69 13.61
N GLN A 103 -2.69 -0.34 14.58
CA GLN A 103 -3.11 0.09 15.92
C GLN A 103 -3.26 1.61 15.96
N PHE A 104 -4.20 2.11 15.16
CA PHE A 104 -4.34 3.54 14.85
C PHE A 104 -4.62 4.40 16.08
N ASP A 105 -5.39 3.91 17.05
CA ASP A 105 -5.70 4.68 18.27
C ASP A 105 -4.46 4.93 19.12
N ARG A 106 -3.57 3.93 19.22
CA ARG A 106 -2.27 4.11 19.89
C ARG A 106 -1.38 5.07 19.14
N ALA A 107 -1.32 4.94 17.81
CA ALA A 107 -0.55 5.85 16.97
C ALA A 107 -0.99 7.31 17.14
N LEU A 108 -2.30 7.56 17.11
CA LEU A 108 -2.87 8.89 17.32
C LEU A 108 -2.57 9.42 18.73
N GLY A 109 -2.64 8.57 19.76
CA GLY A 109 -2.27 8.96 21.13
C GLY A 109 -0.80 9.43 21.25
N TYR A 110 0.14 8.80 20.53
CA TYR A 110 1.52 9.25 20.48
C TYR A 110 1.68 10.57 19.71
N TYR A 111 0.95 10.76 18.61
CA TYR A 111 0.94 12.03 17.88
C TYR A 111 0.36 13.18 18.72
N ASP A 112 -0.68 12.92 19.52
CA ASP A 112 -1.25 13.92 20.44
C ASP A 112 -0.24 14.34 21.53
N GLN A 113 0.60 13.43 22.01
CA GLN A 113 1.69 13.76 22.94
C GLN A 113 2.71 14.73 22.31
N ILE A 114 3.08 14.51 21.02
CA ILE A 114 3.98 15.41 20.32
C ILE A 114 3.33 16.79 20.18
N LYS A 115 2.08 16.83 19.74
CA LYS A 115 1.32 18.07 19.55
C LYS A 115 1.21 18.89 20.84
N ALA A 116 1.01 18.22 21.98
CA ALA A 116 0.95 18.86 23.29
C ALA A 116 2.32 19.42 23.76
N SER A 117 3.43 18.80 23.36
CA SER A 117 4.78 19.15 23.83
C SER A 117 5.45 20.23 23.01
N GLU A 118 5.21 20.30 21.70
CA GLU A 118 5.88 21.25 20.80
C GLU A 118 5.25 22.64 20.76
N GLY A 119 4.07 22.82 21.37
CA GLY A 119 3.38 24.13 21.46
C GLY A 119 3.05 24.79 20.11
N GLY A 120 3.26 24.10 19.01
CA GLY A 120 3.09 24.60 17.66
C GLY A 120 2.74 23.52 16.66
N SER A 121 2.17 23.95 15.55
CA SER A 121 1.71 23.11 14.46
C SER A 121 2.87 22.83 13.51
N ASP A 122 3.52 21.67 13.64
CA ASP A 122 4.44 21.15 12.62
C ASP A 122 3.61 20.59 11.43
N PRO A 123 3.74 21.17 10.21
CA PRO A 123 3.01 20.69 9.05
C PRO A 123 3.25 19.21 8.72
N SER A 124 4.43 18.68 9.06
CA SER A 124 4.75 17.27 8.83
C SER A 124 4.03 16.36 9.81
N LEU A 125 3.88 16.80 11.06
CA LEU A 125 3.10 16.10 12.08
C LEU A 125 1.61 16.08 11.73
N GLU A 126 1.06 17.23 11.34
CA GLU A 126 -0.36 17.31 10.91
C GLU A 126 -0.66 16.38 9.74
N ARG A 127 0.26 16.33 8.77
CA ARG A 127 0.13 15.40 7.64
C ARG A 127 0.16 13.94 8.08
N ALA A 128 1.05 13.56 9.00
CA ALA A 128 1.14 12.20 9.52
C ALA A 128 -0.13 11.80 10.30
N ILE A 129 -0.68 12.73 11.10
CA ILE A 129 -1.95 12.53 11.80
C ILE A 129 -3.08 12.32 10.78
N ALA A 130 -3.19 13.21 9.79
CA ALA A 130 -4.24 13.13 8.77
C ALA A 130 -4.17 11.82 7.98
N GLU A 131 -2.98 11.39 7.59
CA GLU A 131 -2.77 10.10 6.91
C GLU A 131 -3.15 8.92 7.80
N THR A 132 -2.83 8.97 9.09
CA THR A 132 -3.18 7.90 10.05
C THR A 132 -4.69 7.80 10.24
N VAL A 133 -5.41 8.91 10.34
CA VAL A 133 -6.88 8.94 10.43
C VAL A 133 -7.51 8.35 9.18
N VAL A 134 -7.05 8.73 7.99
CA VAL A 134 -7.56 8.20 6.73
C VAL A 134 -7.32 6.68 6.66
N ARG A 135 -6.12 6.20 7.00
CA ARG A 135 -5.80 4.76 7.04
C ARG A 135 -6.66 3.99 8.05
N LYS A 136 -7.00 4.61 9.19
CA LYS A 136 -7.94 4.02 10.17
C LYS A 136 -9.31 3.81 9.53
N LEU A 137 -9.86 4.84 8.90
CA LEU A 137 -11.18 4.78 8.26
C LEU A 137 -11.18 3.77 7.10
N ASP A 138 -10.13 3.76 6.26
CA ASP A 138 -9.99 2.77 5.19
C ASP A 138 -9.94 1.33 5.74
N HIS A 139 -9.24 1.14 6.85
CA HIS A 139 -9.18 -0.18 7.49
C HIS A 139 -10.53 -0.62 8.07
N GLU A 140 -11.25 0.29 8.72
CA GLU A 140 -12.60 0.02 9.22
C GLU A 140 -13.57 -0.32 8.09
N ILE A 141 -13.51 0.41 6.96
CA ILE A 141 -14.32 0.11 5.77
C ILE A 141 -13.97 -1.28 5.19
N ALA A 142 -12.68 -1.58 5.09
CA ALA A 142 -12.22 -2.87 4.53
C ALA A 142 -12.61 -4.09 5.38
N GLN A 143 -12.89 -3.90 6.68
CA GLN A 143 -13.36 -4.98 7.56
C GLN A 143 -14.86 -5.24 7.45
N LEU A 144 -15.61 -4.40 6.75
CA LEU A 144 -17.04 -4.56 6.58
C LEU A 144 -17.34 -5.55 5.46
N ASP A 145 -18.26 -6.49 5.72
CA ASP A 145 -18.75 -7.40 4.70
C ASP A 145 -19.65 -6.65 3.70
N ALA A 146 -19.21 -6.55 2.47
CA ALA A 146 -19.93 -5.83 1.41
C ALA A 146 -21.30 -6.46 1.06
N GLN A 147 -21.54 -7.71 1.45
CA GLN A 147 -22.79 -8.41 1.15
C GLN A 147 -23.87 -8.18 2.20
N ALA A 148 -23.51 -7.69 3.39
CA ALA A 148 -24.48 -7.42 4.45
C ALA A 148 -25.07 -6.01 4.31
N PRO A 149 -26.40 -5.82 4.18
CA PRO A 149 -27.01 -4.49 4.00
C PRO A 149 -26.67 -3.48 5.10
N ALA A 150 -26.63 -3.93 6.35
CA ALA A 150 -26.23 -3.08 7.50
C ALA A 150 -24.78 -2.60 7.40
N HIS A 151 -23.89 -3.43 6.82
CA HIS A 151 -22.49 -3.05 6.61
C HIS A 151 -22.34 -2.08 5.43
N ALA A 152 -23.18 -2.18 4.40
CA ALA A 152 -23.17 -1.25 3.28
C ALA A 152 -23.51 0.19 3.75
N GLU A 153 -24.50 0.35 4.62
CA GLU A 153 -24.85 1.66 5.20
C GLU A 153 -23.71 2.21 6.06
N LYS A 154 -23.11 1.36 6.90
CA LYS A 154 -21.96 1.75 7.73
C LYS A 154 -20.75 2.13 6.87
N ALA A 155 -20.45 1.38 5.82
CA ALA A 155 -19.36 1.69 4.89
C ALA A 155 -19.59 3.04 4.19
N ALA A 156 -20.80 3.30 3.71
CA ALA A 156 -21.14 4.59 3.10
C ALA A 156 -20.98 5.76 4.07
N ARG A 157 -21.35 5.57 5.33
CA ARG A 157 -21.16 6.59 6.38
C ARG A 157 -19.68 6.86 6.66
N LEU A 158 -18.86 5.82 6.81
CA LEU A 158 -17.42 5.94 7.04
C LEU A 158 -16.72 6.58 5.83
N GLU A 159 -17.13 6.25 4.61
CA GLU A 159 -16.61 6.87 3.40
C GLU A 159 -16.94 8.36 3.33
N ALA A 160 -18.18 8.74 3.70
CA ALA A 160 -18.57 10.15 3.79
C ALA A 160 -17.77 10.89 4.88
N GLU A 161 -17.52 10.27 6.03
CA GLU A 161 -16.71 10.81 7.11
C GLU A 161 -15.25 11.03 6.65
N LYS A 162 -14.66 10.03 5.97
CA LYS A 162 -13.32 10.13 5.39
C LYS A 162 -13.21 11.29 4.41
N GLN A 163 -14.16 11.42 3.48
CA GLN A 163 -14.19 12.52 2.51
C GLN A 163 -14.33 13.89 3.18
N ALA A 164 -15.21 13.99 4.18
CA ALA A 164 -15.38 15.24 4.95
C ALA A 164 -14.09 15.61 5.68
N TYR A 165 -13.43 14.65 6.32
CA TYR A 165 -12.16 14.86 7.00
C TYR A 165 -11.06 15.31 6.03
N GLN A 166 -10.89 14.63 4.90
CA GLN A 166 -9.90 14.99 3.89
C GLN A 166 -10.11 16.39 3.33
N LEU A 167 -11.37 16.77 3.07
CA LEU A 167 -11.72 18.13 2.63
C LEU A 167 -11.37 19.16 3.70
N ALA A 168 -11.68 18.90 4.97
CA ALA A 168 -11.35 19.79 6.07
C ALA A 168 -9.83 20.01 6.19
N GLU A 169 -9.04 18.96 6.04
CA GLU A 169 -7.58 19.06 6.05
C GLU A 169 -7.02 19.83 4.85
N CYS A 170 -7.58 19.63 3.64
CA CYS A 170 -7.22 20.42 2.48
C CYS A 170 -7.55 21.92 2.69
N HIS A 171 -8.68 22.25 3.30
CA HIS A 171 -9.03 23.62 3.64
C HIS A 171 -8.03 24.26 4.60
N LYS A 172 -7.68 23.60 5.72
CA LYS A 172 -6.67 24.09 6.65
C LYS A 172 -5.31 24.34 5.99
N ARG A 173 -4.91 23.43 5.08
CA ARG A 173 -3.66 23.60 4.32
C ARG A 173 -3.75 24.82 3.37
N LEU A 174 -4.90 25.05 2.71
CA LEU A 174 -5.09 26.20 1.83
C LEU A 174 -5.15 27.52 2.61
N GLU A 175 -5.62 27.57 3.84
CA GLU A 175 -5.56 28.75 4.69
C GLU A 175 -4.11 29.22 4.91
N ARG A 176 -3.19 28.28 5.05
CA ARG A 176 -1.74 28.56 5.21
C ARG A 176 -1.04 28.80 3.87
N PHE A 177 -1.40 28.05 2.85
CA PHE A 177 -0.75 28.04 1.54
C PHE A 177 -1.79 28.30 0.44
N SER A 178 -2.38 29.50 0.43
CA SER A 178 -3.52 29.88 -0.42
C SER A 178 -3.25 29.72 -1.92
N ASN A 179 -2.00 29.80 -2.34
CA ASN A 179 -1.57 29.70 -3.74
C ASN A 179 -1.01 28.32 -4.11
N ASP A 180 -1.07 27.32 -3.23
CA ASP A 180 -0.58 25.99 -3.53
C ASP A 180 -1.52 25.28 -4.50
N LEU A 181 -1.06 25.18 -5.75
CA LEU A 181 -1.80 24.55 -6.83
C LEU A 181 -1.92 23.04 -6.70
N GLN A 182 -1.01 22.39 -5.94
CA GLN A 182 -1.08 20.97 -5.67
C GLN A 182 -2.24 20.66 -4.71
N ILE A 183 -2.39 21.45 -3.65
CA ILE A 183 -3.51 21.30 -2.70
C ILE A 183 -4.85 21.55 -3.42
N ARG A 184 -4.89 22.52 -4.33
CA ARG A 184 -6.10 22.78 -5.16
C ARG A 184 -6.45 21.60 -6.05
N PHE A 185 -5.44 20.93 -6.61
CA PHE A 185 -5.66 19.73 -7.40
C PHE A 185 -6.22 18.58 -6.55
N GLU A 186 -5.65 18.34 -5.37
CA GLU A 186 -6.14 17.34 -4.40
C GLU A 186 -7.58 17.62 -3.98
N MET A 187 -7.90 18.88 -3.69
CA MET A 187 -9.24 19.31 -3.33
C MET A 187 -10.24 19.12 -4.48
N GLY A 188 -9.82 19.41 -5.72
CA GLY A 188 -10.63 19.13 -6.91
C GLY A 188 -10.97 17.64 -7.04
N GLN A 189 -10.00 16.75 -6.78
CA GLN A 189 -10.23 15.31 -6.79
C GLN A 189 -11.23 14.87 -5.71
N LEU A 190 -11.11 15.39 -4.49
CA LEU A 190 -12.04 15.10 -3.40
C LEU A 190 -13.45 15.57 -3.71
N TYR A 191 -13.61 16.78 -4.26
CA TYR A 191 -14.93 17.27 -4.71
C TYR A 191 -15.51 16.43 -5.84
N PHE A 192 -14.67 15.99 -6.78
CA PHE A 192 -15.11 15.14 -7.89
C PHE A 192 -15.61 13.77 -7.40
N GLN A 193 -14.89 13.15 -6.45
CA GLN A 193 -15.29 11.90 -5.80
C GLN A 193 -16.57 12.04 -5.00
N ALA A 194 -16.73 13.18 -4.31
CA ALA A 194 -17.95 13.51 -3.55
C ALA A 194 -19.15 13.91 -4.44
N GLY A 195 -19.00 13.90 -5.77
CA GLY A 195 -20.06 14.31 -6.71
C GLY A 195 -20.30 15.82 -6.75
N LYS A 196 -19.50 16.63 -6.06
CA LYS A 196 -19.59 18.12 -6.05
C LYS A 196 -18.89 18.69 -7.28
N ILE A 197 -19.51 18.46 -8.46
CA ILE A 197 -18.87 18.70 -9.76
C ILE A 197 -18.55 20.18 -9.99
N THR A 198 -19.41 21.10 -9.53
CA THR A 198 -19.20 22.54 -9.68
C THR A 198 -17.98 23.03 -8.91
N GLU A 199 -17.81 22.55 -7.68
CA GLU A 199 -16.67 22.85 -6.82
C GLU A 199 -15.39 22.22 -7.40
N ALA A 200 -15.47 20.98 -7.89
CA ALA A 200 -14.36 20.31 -8.55
C ALA A 200 -13.85 21.11 -9.77
N ILE A 201 -14.73 21.59 -10.63
CA ILE A 201 -14.38 22.44 -11.79
C ILE A 201 -13.59 23.66 -11.33
N ARG A 202 -14.07 24.37 -10.32
CA ARG A 202 -13.40 25.59 -9.81
C ARG A 202 -11.96 25.31 -9.35
N GLU A 203 -11.77 24.22 -8.64
CA GLU A 203 -10.44 23.90 -8.12
C GLU A 203 -9.51 23.36 -9.21
N PHE A 204 -10.00 22.55 -10.15
CA PHE A 204 -9.20 22.10 -11.30
C PHE A 204 -8.84 23.25 -12.26
N GLN A 205 -9.72 24.23 -12.46
CA GLN A 205 -9.41 25.44 -13.24
C GLN A 205 -8.24 26.23 -12.64
N LYS A 206 -8.13 26.29 -11.32
CA LYS A 206 -6.96 26.90 -10.66
C LYS A 206 -5.73 26.00 -10.77
N ALA A 207 -5.92 24.70 -10.53
CA ALA A 207 -4.84 23.71 -10.50
C ALA A 207 -4.17 23.51 -11.88
N GLN A 208 -4.84 23.78 -13.01
CA GLN A 208 -4.26 23.70 -14.36
C GLN A 208 -3.04 24.61 -14.58
N ALA A 209 -2.88 25.63 -13.74
CA ALA A 209 -1.69 26.48 -13.74
C ALA A 209 -0.44 25.78 -13.23
N ASN A 210 -0.57 24.64 -12.54
CA ASN A 210 0.56 23.80 -12.13
C ASN A 210 1.08 23.00 -13.32
N PRO A 211 2.35 23.22 -13.78
CA PRO A 211 2.91 22.51 -14.94
C PRO A 211 2.89 20.99 -14.78
N HIS A 212 3.15 20.48 -13.56
CA HIS A 212 3.21 19.05 -13.27
C HIS A 212 1.83 18.37 -13.19
N LYS A 213 0.77 19.15 -12.94
CA LYS A 213 -0.61 18.65 -12.79
C LYS A 213 -1.55 19.09 -13.91
N ARG A 214 -1.08 19.93 -14.83
CA ARG A 214 -1.89 20.51 -15.89
C ARG A 214 -2.67 19.47 -16.70
N SER A 215 -1.99 18.45 -17.20
CA SER A 215 -2.65 17.40 -18.00
C SER A 215 -3.70 16.64 -17.21
N GLN A 216 -3.42 16.34 -15.95
CA GLN A 216 -4.35 15.65 -15.07
C GLN A 216 -5.55 16.56 -14.72
N ALA A 217 -5.32 17.85 -14.45
CA ALA A 217 -6.38 18.81 -14.15
C ALA A 217 -7.32 18.99 -15.36
N LEU A 218 -6.77 19.10 -16.57
CA LEU A 218 -7.56 19.17 -17.82
C LEU A 218 -8.37 17.89 -18.05
N TYR A 219 -7.81 16.74 -17.81
CA TYR A 219 -8.52 15.45 -17.89
C TYR A 219 -9.72 15.40 -16.94
N TYR A 220 -9.54 15.81 -15.68
CA TYR A 220 -10.64 15.86 -14.72
C TYR A 220 -11.67 16.95 -15.08
N LEU A 221 -11.26 18.07 -15.65
CA LEU A 221 -12.17 19.09 -16.19
C LEU A 221 -13.07 18.52 -17.29
N GLY A 222 -12.47 17.80 -18.26
CA GLY A 222 -13.24 17.09 -19.29
C GLY A 222 -14.27 16.13 -18.68
N GLN A 223 -13.86 15.31 -17.70
CA GLN A 223 -14.80 14.42 -17.00
C GLN A 223 -15.91 15.18 -16.25
N CYS A 224 -15.57 16.32 -15.63
CA CYS A 224 -16.56 17.17 -14.96
C CYS A 224 -17.59 17.72 -15.95
N PHE A 225 -17.14 18.21 -17.11
CA PHE A 225 -18.03 18.73 -18.16
C PHE A 225 -18.92 17.65 -18.75
N THR A 226 -18.35 16.45 -18.99
CA THR A 226 -19.14 15.29 -19.43
C THR A 226 -20.25 14.95 -18.42
N ARG A 227 -19.94 14.89 -17.12
CA ARG A 227 -20.94 14.65 -16.07
C ARG A 227 -22.02 15.71 -15.97
N ARG A 228 -21.73 16.94 -16.39
CA ARG A 228 -22.69 18.04 -16.46
C ARG A 228 -23.47 18.10 -17.79
N GLY A 229 -23.17 17.22 -18.75
CA GLY A 229 -23.77 17.23 -20.08
C GLY A 229 -23.30 18.39 -21.00
N ILE A 230 -22.16 19.04 -20.66
CA ILE A 230 -21.56 20.11 -21.44
C ILE A 230 -20.48 19.52 -22.33
N LEU A 231 -20.91 18.86 -23.41
CA LEU A 231 -20.01 18.09 -24.28
C LEU A 231 -19.09 18.95 -25.14
N ASP A 232 -19.46 20.19 -25.40
CA ASP A 232 -18.65 21.13 -26.21
C ASP A 232 -17.35 21.56 -25.50
N LEU A 233 -17.28 21.38 -24.18
CA LEU A 233 -16.12 21.72 -23.35
C LEU A 233 -15.40 20.49 -22.76
N ALA A 234 -15.85 19.26 -23.08
CA ALA A 234 -15.36 18.02 -22.47
C ALA A 234 -14.08 17.44 -23.14
#